data_d9d299565e650cbf701fc58b7eb46590
#
_entry.id   d9d299565e650cbf701fc58b7eb46590
#
_cell.length_a   1.000
_cell.length_b   1.000
_cell.length_c   1.000
_cell.angle_alpha   90.00
_cell.angle_beta   90.00
_cell.angle_gamma   90.00
#
_symmetry.space_group_name_H-M   'P 1'
#
loop_
_entity.id
_entity.type
_entity.pdbx_description
1 polymer ?
#
loop_
_entity_poly.entity_id
_entity_poly.type
_entity_poly.pdbx_seq_one_letter_code
_entity_poly.pdbx_strand_id
1 'polypeptide(L)'
;MQDPISILITGASSGIGAALAEAYAASDVTLFLGGRDEARLFEVGAICRARGATVREKSVDVTDAASMAAWIADCDAEVPLDLVIANAGISMGTGPVQSSEFGARTRTLFAVNVDGTLNTILPVLPLMRSRGRGQIALMSSMAGFRGLAGASAYCATKAATRVLGEGLRSTLAGSGVDISVICPGYVRTPMTDVNTFPMPFLMSVEKAARIIQKGLAKNCSRIAFPWRMYAVLWTFQLLPVRLTDAIVARLPRKDADTSPNTLSPPSP
;
A
#
# COMPACT_ATOMS: atom_id res chain seq x y z
N MET A 1 -19.56 -7.73 -8.89
CA MET A 1 -18.28 -8.28 -9.40
C MET A 1 -18.16 -9.69 -8.87
N GLN A 2 -17.71 -10.64 -9.66
CA GLN A 2 -17.34 -11.98 -9.13
C GLN A 2 -16.17 -11.81 -8.17
N ASP A 3 -16.07 -12.68 -7.16
CA ASP A 3 -14.92 -12.69 -6.27
C ASP A 3 -13.65 -12.98 -7.09
N PRO A 4 -12.54 -12.25 -6.86
CA PRO A 4 -11.32 -12.45 -7.64
C PRO A 4 -10.71 -13.82 -7.30
N ILE A 5 -10.33 -14.56 -8.34
CA ILE A 5 -9.69 -15.87 -8.21
C ILE A 5 -8.17 -15.82 -8.47
N SER A 6 -7.66 -14.73 -9.00
CA SER A 6 -6.24 -14.51 -9.26
C SER A 6 -5.82 -13.14 -8.70
N ILE A 7 -4.96 -13.15 -7.67
CA ILE A 7 -4.66 -11.95 -6.89
C ILE A 7 -3.14 -11.79 -6.72
N LEU A 8 -2.62 -10.64 -7.13
CA LEU A 8 -1.23 -10.25 -6.88
C LEU A 8 -1.16 -9.22 -5.75
N ILE A 9 -0.30 -9.46 -4.75
CA ILE A 9 -0.10 -8.58 -3.61
C ILE A 9 1.38 -8.28 -3.44
N THR A 10 1.79 -7.01 -3.55
CA THR A 10 3.14 -6.58 -3.19
C THR A 10 3.25 -6.23 -1.71
N GLY A 11 4.42 -6.46 -1.10
CA GLY A 11 4.61 -6.27 0.35
C GLY A 11 3.81 -7.27 1.18
N ALA A 12 3.68 -8.50 0.68
CA ALA A 12 2.86 -9.55 1.29
C ALA A 12 3.54 -10.26 2.48
N SER A 13 4.81 -9.99 2.76
CA SER A 13 5.57 -10.67 3.83
C SER A 13 5.19 -10.23 5.25
N SER A 14 4.37 -9.19 5.43
CA SER A 14 3.97 -8.72 6.76
C SER A 14 2.76 -7.76 6.71
N GLY A 15 2.23 -7.42 7.89
CA GLY A 15 1.25 -6.36 8.08
C GLY A 15 -0.01 -6.54 7.25
N ILE A 16 -0.48 -5.45 6.62
CA ILE A 16 -1.74 -5.46 5.86
C ILE A 16 -1.65 -6.39 4.65
N GLY A 17 -0.49 -6.46 3.97
CA GLY A 17 -0.31 -7.34 2.81
C GLY A 17 -0.46 -8.82 3.16
N ALA A 18 0.17 -9.28 4.24
CA ALA A 18 0.03 -10.64 4.75
C ALA A 18 -1.41 -10.95 5.14
N ALA A 19 -2.05 -10.05 5.90
CA ALA A 19 -3.44 -10.24 6.33
C ALA A 19 -4.43 -10.23 5.14
N LEU A 20 -4.15 -9.51 4.08
CA LEU A 20 -4.94 -9.56 2.84
C LEU A 20 -4.74 -10.89 2.12
N ALA A 21 -3.50 -11.39 2.00
CA ALA A 21 -3.23 -12.71 1.43
C ALA A 21 -4.03 -13.79 2.18
N GLU A 22 -3.96 -13.76 3.51
CA GLU A 22 -4.71 -14.68 4.35
C GLU A 22 -6.24 -14.54 4.23
N ALA A 23 -6.75 -13.31 4.08
CA ALA A 23 -8.18 -13.05 3.96
C ALA A 23 -8.76 -13.51 2.61
N TYR A 24 -7.93 -13.55 1.56
CA TYR A 24 -8.33 -14.02 0.24
C TYR A 24 -8.04 -15.51 0.01
N ALA A 25 -7.30 -16.16 0.92
CA ALA A 25 -6.92 -17.55 0.75
C ALA A 25 -8.15 -18.48 0.80
N ALA A 26 -8.46 -19.14 -0.32
CA ALA A 26 -9.53 -20.11 -0.51
C ALA A 26 -9.12 -21.12 -1.60
N SER A 27 -9.83 -22.24 -1.72
CA SER A 27 -9.46 -23.37 -2.56
C SER A 27 -9.46 -23.08 -4.08
N ASP A 28 -10.16 -22.06 -4.50
CA ASP A 28 -10.28 -21.62 -5.89
C ASP A 28 -9.46 -20.36 -6.20
N VAL A 29 -8.64 -19.90 -5.25
CA VAL A 29 -7.85 -18.67 -5.39
C VAL A 29 -6.38 -18.97 -5.62
N THR A 30 -5.80 -18.31 -6.61
CA THR A 30 -4.34 -18.23 -6.84
C THR A 30 -3.81 -16.91 -6.32
N LEU A 31 -2.85 -16.97 -5.40
CA LEU A 31 -2.18 -15.83 -4.79
C LEU A 31 -0.74 -15.70 -5.28
N PHE A 32 -0.43 -14.57 -5.90
CA PHE A 32 0.94 -14.17 -6.25
C PHE A 32 1.43 -13.18 -5.20
N LEU A 33 2.34 -13.64 -4.35
CA LEU A 33 2.82 -12.88 -3.20
C LEU A 33 4.24 -12.38 -3.44
N GLY A 34 4.42 -11.05 -3.47
CA GLY A 34 5.71 -10.40 -3.63
C GLY A 34 6.20 -9.71 -2.37
N GLY A 35 7.50 -9.82 -2.09
CA GLY A 35 8.14 -9.16 -0.96
C GLY A 35 9.65 -9.40 -0.96
N ARG A 36 10.42 -8.68 -0.12
CA ARG A 36 11.88 -8.83 -0.03
C ARG A 36 12.33 -9.89 0.96
N ASP A 37 11.52 -10.16 1.97
CA ASP A 37 11.82 -11.14 3.03
C ASP A 37 11.24 -12.48 2.64
N GLU A 38 12.08 -13.36 2.09
CA GLU A 38 11.69 -14.67 1.57
C GLU A 38 11.14 -15.58 2.68
N ALA A 39 11.76 -15.56 3.86
CA ALA A 39 11.36 -16.43 4.96
C ALA A 39 9.93 -16.09 5.43
N ARG A 40 9.65 -14.81 5.68
CA ARG A 40 8.30 -14.37 6.06
C ARG A 40 7.30 -14.56 4.92
N LEU A 41 7.72 -14.37 3.68
CA LEU A 41 6.85 -14.57 2.52
C LEU A 41 6.42 -16.05 2.44
N PHE A 42 7.36 -16.97 2.66
CA PHE A 42 7.09 -18.41 2.71
C PHE A 42 6.16 -18.79 3.87
N GLU A 43 6.35 -18.21 5.05
CA GLU A 43 5.44 -18.41 6.20
C GLU A 43 3.99 -18.00 5.86
N VAL A 44 3.82 -16.81 5.28
CA VAL A 44 2.50 -16.33 4.83
C VAL A 44 1.92 -17.26 3.76
N GLY A 45 2.74 -17.67 2.80
CA GLY A 45 2.34 -18.62 1.77
C GLY A 45 1.90 -19.96 2.33
N ALA A 46 2.60 -20.48 3.35
CA ALA A 46 2.22 -21.73 4.03
C ALA A 46 0.84 -21.63 4.70
N ILE A 47 0.56 -20.50 5.36
CA ILE A 47 -0.76 -20.25 5.97
C ILE A 47 -1.84 -20.20 4.90
N CYS A 48 -1.60 -19.52 3.76
CA CYS A 48 -2.56 -19.44 2.67
C CYS A 48 -2.81 -20.80 2.01
N ARG A 49 -1.76 -21.61 1.80
CA ARG A 49 -1.89 -22.98 1.29
C ARG A 49 -2.67 -23.88 2.23
N ALA A 50 -2.47 -23.75 3.54
CA ALA A 50 -3.26 -24.48 4.54
C ALA A 50 -4.77 -24.15 4.49
N ARG A 51 -5.14 -22.99 3.94
CA ARG A 51 -6.54 -22.60 3.66
C ARG A 51 -7.03 -23.02 2.26
N GLY A 52 -6.21 -23.75 1.51
CA GLY A 52 -6.54 -24.30 0.21
C GLY A 52 -6.09 -23.48 -1.00
N ALA A 53 -5.52 -22.27 -0.82
CA ALA A 53 -5.10 -21.44 -1.93
C ALA A 53 -3.89 -22.00 -2.66
N THR A 54 -3.83 -21.80 -3.97
CA THR A 54 -2.60 -21.93 -4.76
C THR A 54 -1.75 -20.70 -4.52
N VAL A 55 -0.48 -20.86 -4.12
CA VAL A 55 0.39 -19.72 -3.79
C VAL A 55 1.69 -19.78 -4.58
N ARG A 56 2.06 -18.64 -5.16
CA ARG A 56 3.33 -18.37 -5.84
C ARG A 56 4.02 -17.21 -5.14
N GLU A 57 5.10 -17.47 -4.45
CA GLU A 57 5.93 -16.45 -3.81
C GLU A 57 7.06 -16.02 -4.73
N LYS A 58 7.39 -14.74 -4.69
CA LYS A 58 8.52 -14.15 -5.39
C LYS A 58 9.24 -13.16 -4.52
N SER A 59 10.53 -13.39 -4.27
CA SER A 59 11.40 -12.36 -3.74
C SER A 59 11.60 -11.30 -4.81
N VAL A 60 11.11 -10.08 -4.57
CA VAL A 60 11.17 -8.98 -5.53
C VAL A 60 11.23 -7.64 -4.80
N ASP A 61 12.08 -6.75 -5.30
CA ASP A 61 12.09 -5.34 -4.89
C ASP A 61 11.20 -4.53 -5.83
N VAL A 62 10.19 -3.87 -5.29
CA VAL A 62 9.27 -3.04 -6.08
C VAL A 62 9.95 -1.84 -6.75
N THR A 63 11.17 -1.47 -6.33
CA THR A 63 11.94 -0.39 -6.96
C THR A 63 12.63 -0.82 -8.25
N ASP A 64 12.76 -2.13 -8.49
CA ASP A 64 13.27 -2.68 -9.74
C ASP A 64 12.15 -2.83 -10.77
N ALA A 65 12.03 -1.85 -11.66
CA ALA A 65 10.99 -1.79 -12.67
C ALA A 65 11.03 -2.98 -13.65
N ALA A 66 12.23 -3.45 -14.03
CA ALA A 66 12.38 -4.55 -14.97
C ALA A 66 11.95 -5.88 -14.35
N SER A 67 12.42 -6.17 -13.14
CA SER A 67 12.04 -7.37 -12.38
C SER A 67 10.53 -7.39 -12.08
N MET A 68 9.93 -6.24 -11.74
CA MET A 68 8.50 -6.13 -11.51
C MET A 68 7.69 -6.39 -12.78
N ALA A 69 8.09 -5.81 -13.91
CA ALA A 69 7.39 -6.00 -15.19
C ALA A 69 7.44 -7.47 -15.63
N ALA A 70 8.60 -8.12 -15.53
CA ALA A 70 8.76 -9.54 -15.86
C ALA A 70 7.88 -10.42 -14.96
N TRP A 71 7.95 -10.22 -13.64
CA TRP A 71 7.15 -10.99 -12.68
C TRP A 71 5.64 -10.86 -12.92
N ILE A 72 5.15 -9.64 -13.15
CA ILE A 72 3.73 -9.40 -13.40
C ILE A 72 3.28 -10.05 -14.71
N ALA A 73 4.11 -9.99 -15.76
CA ALA A 73 3.83 -10.66 -17.01
C ALA A 73 3.74 -12.19 -16.86
N ASP A 74 4.68 -12.79 -16.12
CA ASP A 74 4.68 -14.22 -15.80
C ASP A 74 3.43 -14.63 -15.01
N CYS A 75 3.04 -13.84 -13.99
CA CYS A 75 1.83 -14.09 -13.21
C CYS A 75 0.57 -14.03 -14.07
N ASP A 76 0.42 -13.00 -14.90
CA ASP A 76 -0.75 -12.82 -15.76
C ASP A 76 -0.82 -13.88 -16.87
N ALA A 77 0.32 -14.39 -17.33
CA ALA A 77 0.39 -15.50 -18.28
C ALA A 77 0.02 -16.85 -17.64
N GLU A 78 0.36 -17.10 -16.38
CA GLU A 78 -0.05 -18.30 -15.64
C GLU A 78 -1.57 -18.31 -15.40
N VAL A 79 -2.09 -17.22 -14.80
CA VAL A 79 -3.52 -17.00 -14.57
C VAL A 79 -3.82 -15.51 -14.72
N PRO A 80 -4.70 -15.09 -15.64
CA PRO A 80 -5.02 -13.68 -15.81
C PRO A 80 -5.41 -13.00 -14.50
N LEU A 81 -4.68 -11.95 -14.12
CA LEU A 81 -4.84 -11.27 -12.84
C LEU A 81 -6.18 -10.54 -12.74
N ASP A 82 -7.04 -10.93 -11.80
CA ASP A 82 -8.32 -10.26 -11.53
C ASP A 82 -8.13 -9.06 -10.59
N LEU A 83 -7.23 -9.19 -9.58
CA LEU A 83 -6.97 -8.14 -8.60
C LEU A 83 -5.47 -7.96 -8.39
N VAL A 84 -5.00 -6.73 -8.49
CA VAL A 84 -3.62 -6.36 -8.12
C VAL A 84 -3.65 -5.35 -6.98
N ILE A 85 -2.99 -5.68 -5.87
CA ILE A 85 -2.88 -4.83 -4.69
C ILE A 85 -1.45 -4.29 -4.58
N ALA A 86 -1.25 -3.05 -5.02
CA ALA A 86 0.00 -2.32 -4.85
C ALA A 86 0.11 -1.85 -3.39
N ASN A 87 0.52 -2.78 -2.51
CA ASN A 87 0.55 -2.56 -1.06
C ASN A 87 1.94 -2.27 -0.52
N ALA A 88 3.01 -2.70 -1.20
CA ALA A 88 4.38 -2.46 -0.73
C ALA A 88 4.62 -0.99 -0.39
N GLY A 89 5.25 -0.74 0.74
CA GLY A 89 5.54 0.61 1.18
C GLY A 89 6.29 0.62 2.50
N ILE A 90 6.98 1.72 2.75
CA ILE A 90 7.73 1.97 3.97
C ILE A 90 7.29 3.28 4.62
N SER A 91 7.55 3.40 5.91
CA SER A 91 7.31 4.63 6.67
C SER A 91 8.47 4.86 7.62
N MET A 92 9.11 6.01 7.49
CA MET A 92 10.19 6.43 8.38
C MET A 92 10.10 7.93 8.65
N GLY A 93 10.61 8.37 9.78
CA GLY A 93 10.87 9.77 10.05
C GLY A 93 12.04 10.25 9.19
N THR A 94 11.93 11.44 8.61
CA THR A 94 13.00 12.00 7.76
C THR A 94 14.10 12.68 8.56
N GLY A 95 13.92 12.87 9.87
CA GLY A 95 14.84 13.64 10.70
C GLY A 95 14.76 15.15 10.44
N PRO A 96 15.67 15.92 11.05
CA PRO A 96 15.79 17.36 10.82
C PRO A 96 16.12 17.67 9.37
N VAL A 97 15.49 18.71 8.81
CA VAL A 97 15.68 19.11 7.40
C VAL A 97 17.16 19.44 7.08
N GLN A 98 17.92 19.88 8.09
CA GLN A 98 19.33 20.20 7.98
C GLN A 98 20.25 18.96 8.02
N SER A 99 19.71 17.77 8.35
CA SER A 99 20.52 16.55 8.37
C SER A 99 20.83 16.06 6.96
N SER A 100 22.04 15.50 6.77
CA SER A 100 22.44 14.86 5.50
C SER A 100 21.53 13.68 5.13
N GLU A 101 20.90 13.06 6.13
CA GLU A 101 20.00 11.91 5.93
C GLU A 101 18.62 12.29 5.38
N PHE A 102 18.17 13.54 5.59
CA PHE A 102 16.84 13.98 5.15
C PHE A 102 16.61 13.71 3.65
N GLY A 103 17.58 14.10 2.82
CA GLY A 103 17.50 13.91 1.37
C GLY A 103 17.47 12.43 0.96
N ALA A 104 18.36 11.62 1.54
CA ALA A 104 18.44 10.19 1.25
C ALA A 104 17.15 9.45 1.66
N ARG A 105 16.67 9.67 2.89
CA ARG A 105 15.42 9.07 3.39
C ARG A 105 14.21 9.49 2.58
N THR A 106 14.15 10.76 2.17
CA THR A 106 13.08 11.26 1.28
C THR A 106 13.09 10.51 -0.05
N ARG A 107 14.25 10.39 -0.71
CA ARG A 107 14.37 9.65 -1.99
C ARG A 107 13.96 8.18 -1.83
N THR A 108 14.41 7.50 -0.77
CA THR A 108 14.03 6.11 -0.49
C THR A 108 12.51 5.95 -0.32
N LEU A 109 11.86 6.89 0.40
CA LEU A 109 10.39 6.89 0.53
C LEU A 109 9.69 7.03 -0.82
N PHE A 110 10.18 7.91 -1.71
CA PHE A 110 9.58 8.07 -3.03
C PHE A 110 9.83 6.85 -3.91
N ALA A 111 11.05 6.33 -3.95
CA ALA A 111 11.38 5.13 -4.73
C ALA A 111 10.49 3.94 -4.35
N VAL A 112 10.31 3.66 -3.05
CA VAL A 112 9.49 2.50 -2.64
C VAL A 112 8.00 2.79 -2.76
N ASN A 113 7.51 3.93 -2.24
CA ASN A 113 6.08 4.17 -2.11
C ASN A 113 5.43 4.70 -3.40
N VAL A 114 6.17 5.40 -4.25
CA VAL A 114 5.66 5.97 -5.50
C VAL A 114 6.12 5.15 -6.69
N ASP A 115 7.42 5.05 -6.93
CA ASP A 115 7.94 4.31 -8.08
C ASP A 115 7.59 2.82 -7.96
N GLY A 116 7.70 2.22 -6.75
CA GLY A 116 7.26 0.85 -6.49
C GLY A 116 5.78 0.63 -6.76
N THR A 117 4.92 1.61 -6.46
CA THR A 117 3.49 1.56 -6.85
C THR A 117 3.34 1.61 -8.37
N LEU A 118 4.04 2.51 -9.06
CA LEU A 118 4.03 2.61 -10.53
C LEU A 118 4.52 1.32 -11.17
N ASN A 119 5.64 0.78 -10.71
CA ASN A 119 6.22 -0.49 -11.19
C ASN A 119 5.27 -1.69 -10.99
N THR A 120 4.37 -1.60 -10.00
CA THR A 120 3.34 -2.63 -9.77
C THR A 120 2.16 -2.47 -10.72
N ILE A 121 1.70 -1.25 -10.99
CA ILE A 121 0.43 -1.06 -11.71
C ILE A 121 0.61 -0.87 -13.22
N LEU A 122 1.69 -0.22 -13.68
CA LEU A 122 1.89 0.08 -15.09
C LEU A 122 1.99 -1.16 -15.98
N PRO A 123 2.68 -2.25 -15.59
CA PRO A 123 2.74 -3.46 -16.41
C PRO A 123 1.40 -4.18 -16.55
N VAL A 124 0.55 -4.16 -15.52
CA VAL A 124 -0.74 -4.88 -15.54
C VAL A 124 -1.86 -4.10 -16.22
N LEU A 125 -1.79 -2.77 -16.24
CA LEU A 125 -2.82 -1.92 -16.83
C LEU A 125 -3.16 -2.27 -18.30
N PRO A 126 -2.20 -2.39 -19.24
CA PRO A 126 -2.50 -2.77 -20.61
C PRO A 126 -3.10 -4.17 -20.71
N LEU A 127 -2.67 -5.11 -19.87
CA LEU A 127 -3.18 -6.48 -19.85
C LEU A 127 -4.65 -6.51 -19.41
N MET A 128 -5.01 -5.85 -18.32
CA MET A 128 -6.39 -5.74 -17.86
C MET A 128 -7.28 -4.99 -18.86
N ARG A 129 -6.76 -3.91 -19.46
CA ARG A 129 -7.52 -3.15 -20.48
C ARG A 129 -7.81 -3.96 -21.73
N SER A 130 -6.84 -4.76 -22.23
CA SER A 130 -7.02 -5.56 -23.44
C SER A 130 -8.13 -6.61 -23.29
N ARG A 131 -8.32 -7.15 -22.07
CA ARG A 131 -9.39 -8.11 -21.79
C ARG A 131 -10.66 -7.48 -21.22
N GLY A 132 -10.69 -6.15 -21.02
CA GLY A 132 -11.85 -5.40 -20.54
C GLY A 132 -12.29 -5.75 -19.14
N ARG A 133 -11.39 -6.29 -18.29
CA ARG A 133 -11.69 -6.64 -16.90
C ARG A 133 -10.46 -6.60 -16.02
N GLY A 134 -10.65 -6.25 -14.74
CA GLY A 134 -9.64 -6.29 -13.70
C GLY A 134 -9.86 -5.21 -12.64
N GLN A 135 -9.22 -5.36 -11.50
CA GLN A 135 -9.25 -4.37 -10.44
C GLN A 135 -7.84 -4.11 -9.91
N ILE A 136 -7.51 -2.83 -9.70
CA ILE A 136 -6.25 -2.41 -9.12
C ILE A 136 -6.53 -1.62 -7.83
N ALA A 137 -5.90 -2.02 -6.75
CA ALA A 137 -5.99 -1.36 -5.45
C ALA A 137 -4.65 -0.72 -5.08
N LEU A 138 -4.66 0.58 -4.80
CA LEU A 138 -3.47 1.34 -4.42
C LEU A 138 -3.48 1.63 -2.92
N MET A 139 -2.41 1.21 -2.22
CA MET A 139 -2.26 1.41 -0.78
C MET A 139 -1.71 2.80 -0.47
N SER A 140 -2.61 3.74 -0.20
CA SER A 140 -2.31 5.06 0.32
C SER A 140 -2.31 5.06 1.87
N SER A 141 -2.76 6.13 2.49
CA SER A 141 -2.89 6.30 3.94
C SER A 141 -3.76 7.54 4.26
N MET A 142 -4.30 7.59 5.46
CA MET A 142 -4.84 8.85 6.02
C MET A 142 -3.79 9.97 6.05
N ALA A 143 -2.51 9.63 6.17
CA ALA A 143 -1.41 10.60 6.08
C ALA A 143 -1.30 11.27 4.70
N GLY A 144 -1.92 10.71 3.66
CA GLY A 144 -2.00 11.32 2.32
C GLY A 144 -2.99 12.48 2.20
N PHE A 145 -3.70 12.86 3.27
CA PHE A 145 -4.64 13.98 3.26
C PHE A 145 -4.03 15.29 3.79
N ARG A 146 -2.97 15.22 4.60
CA ARG A 146 -2.33 16.41 5.16
C ARG A 146 -0.85 16.12 5.46
N GLY A 147 0.04 17.08 5.19
CA GLY A 147 1.43 17.01 5.64
C GLY A 147 1.54 17.08 7.15
N LEU A 148 2.34 16.20 7.73
CA LEU A 148 2.61 16.10 9.17
C LEU A 148 4.08 16.40 9.45
N ALA A 149 4.35 17.10 10.54
CA ALA A 149 5.73 17.38 10.97
C ALA A 149 6.48 16.07 11.27
N GLY A 150 7.74 15.96 10.81
CA GLY A 150 8.54 14.74 10.92
C GLY A 150 8.21 13.62 9.93
N ALA A 151 7.10 13.74 9.18
CA ALA A 151 6.64 12.73 8.22
C ALA A 151 6.27 13.34 6.85
N SER A 152 6.77 14.52 6.52
CA SER A 152 6.39 15.28 5.31
C SER A 152 6.58 14.47 4.01
N ALA A 153 7.71 13.81 3.85
CA ALA A 153 7.99 12.98 2.70
C ALA A 153 7.06 11.77 2.60
N TYR A 154 6.81 11.07 3.72
CA TYR A 154 5.83 9.98 3.75
C TYR A 154 4.43 10.47 3.35
N CYS A 155 3.97 11.58 3.93
CA CYS A 155 2.68 12.19 3.60
C CYS A 155 2.60 12.53 2.10
N ALA A 156 3.67 13.10 1.54
CA ALA A 156 3.75 13.43 0.11
C ALA A 156 3.63 12.18 -0.77
N THR A 157 4.34 11.08 -0.43
CA THR A 157 4.23 9.83 -1.20
C THR A 157 2.82 9.24 -1.14
N LYS A 158 2.15 9.29 0.03
CA LYS A 158 0.79 8.76 0.17
C LYS A 158 -0.26 9.68 -0.48
N ALA A 159 -0.03 10.99 -0.51
CA ALA A 159 -0.84 11.93 -1.29
C ALA A 159 -0.71 11.65 -2.81
N ALA A 160 0.53 11.46 -3.30
CA ALA A 160 0.79 11.11 -4.70
C ALA A 160 0.05 9.83 -5.11
N THR A 161 0.19 8.74 -4.33
CA THR A 161 -0.50 7.47 -4.58
C THR A 161 -2.03 7.66 -4.59
N ARG A 162 -2.58 8.46 -3.66
CA ARG A 162 -4.02 8.72 -3.58
C ARG A 162 -4.51 9.45 -4.83
N VAL A 163 -3.88 10.55 -5.18
CA VAL A 163 -4.30 11.40 -6.31
C VAL A 163 -4.13 10.66 -7.64
N LEU A 164 -3.05 9.89 -7.79
CA LEU A 164 -2.84 9.01 -8.95
C LEU A 164 -4.01 8.02 -9.12
N GLY A 165 -4.38 7.29 -8.05
CA GLY A 165 -5.46 6.32 -8.11
C GLY A 165 -6.82 6.96 -8.41
N GLU A 166 -7.11 8.12 -7.83
CA GLU A 166 -8.32 8.89 -8.13
C GLU A 166 -8.38 9.33 -9.60
N GLY A 167 -7.26 9.82 -10.15
CA GLY A 167 -7.15 10.19 -11.55
C GLY A 167 -7.27 9.00 -12.51
N LEU A 168 -6.58 7.89 -12.21
CA LEU A 168 -6.67 6.66 -13.01
C LEU A 168 -8.09 6.10 -13.04
N ARG A 169 -8.82 6.13 -11.92
CA ARG A 169 -10.22 5.69 -11.90
C ARG A 169 -11.09 6.44 -12.90
N SER A 170 -10.92 7.76 -12.97
CA SER A 170 -11.66 8.59 -13.94
C SER A 170 -11.21 8.31 -15.38
N THR A 171 -9.91 8.16 -15.61
CA THR A 171 -9.34 7.89 -16.94
C THR A 171 -9.78 6.54 -17.49
N LEU A 172 -9.94 5.53 -16.63
CA LEU A 172 -10.29 4.17 -17.01
C LEU A 172 -11.80 3.88 -16.96
N ALA A 173 -12.62 4.88 -16.70
CA ALA A 173 -14.06 4.73 -16.68
C ALA A 173 -14.56 4.13 -18.03
N GLY A 174 -15.34 3.05 -17.94
CA GLY A 174 -15.84 2.34 -19.11
C GLY A 174 -14.86 1.36 -19.77
N SER A 175 -13.60 1.26 -19.31
CA SER A 175 -12.63 0.31 -19.85
C SER A 175 -12.76 -1.12 -19.30
N GLY A 176 -13.62 -1.34 -18.30
CA GLY A 176 -13.72 -2.60 -17.56
C GLY A 176 -12.64 -2.78 -16.49
N VAL A 177 -11.74 -1.81 -16.30
CA VAL A 177 -10.71 -1.82 -15.24
C VAL A 177 -11.10 -0.88 -14.12
N ASP A 178 -11.25 -1.45 -12.93
CA ASP A 178 -11.62 -0.72 -11.71
C ASP A 178 -10.39 -0.31 -10.91
N ILE A 179 -10.42 0.91 -10.35
CA ILE A 179 -9.37 1.43 -9.47
C ILE A 179 -9.96 1.75 -8.10
N SER A 180 -9.32 1.26 -7.04
CA SER A 180 -9.66 1.56 -5.66
C SER A 180 -8.45 2.12 -4.91
N VAL A 181 -8.64 3.18 -4.13
CA VAL A 181 -7.61 3.75 -3.26
C VAL A 181 -7.90 3.40 -1.82
N ILE A 182 -6.95 2.74 -1.16
CA ILE A 182 -7.06 2.32 0.24
C ILE A 182 -6.36 3.36 1.11
N CYS A 183 -7.06 3.93 2.08
CA CYS A 183 -6.55 4.96 2.98
C CYS A 183 -6.70 4.53 4.44
N PRO A 184 -5.83 3.65 4.95
CA PRO A 184 -5.85 3.25 6.35
C PRO A 184 -5.43 4.39 7.28
N GLY A 185 -6.01 4.41 8.50
CA GLY A 185 -5.41 5.08 9.64
C GLY A 185 -4.36 4.20 10.31
N TYR A 186 -4.31 4.19 11.64
CA TYR A 186 -3.37 3.34 12.37
C TYR A 186 -3.85 1.89 12.41
N VAL A 187 -3.01 1.00 11.89
CA VAL A 187 -3.21 -0.45 11.89
C VAL A 187 -2.00 -1.09 12.57
N ARG A 188 -2.21 -2.01 13.50
CA ARG A 188 -1.13 -2.70 14.23
C ARG A 188 -0.33 -3.56 13.27
N THR A 189 0.90 -3.18 13.01
CA THR A 189 1.84 -3.83 12.08
C THR A 189 3.27 -3.54 12.53
N PRO A 190 4.28 -4.29 12.10
CA PRO A 190 5.68 -3.96 12.38
C PRO A 190 6.05 -2.51 12.02
N MET A 191 5.40 -1.93 11.00
CA MET A 191 5.61 -0.53 10.60
C MET A 191 5.11 0.48 11.66
N THR A 192 4.08 0.15 12.41
CA THR A 192 3.47 1.04 13.43
C THR A 192 3.96 0.73 14.84
N ASP A 193 4.46 -0.47 15.11
CA ASP A 193 4.90 -0.89 16.45
C ASP A 193 6.14 -0.12 16.92
N VAL A 194 6.90 0.45 15.99
CA VAL A 194 8.05 1.34 16.29
C VAL A 194 7.63 2.77 16.68
N ASN A 195 6.35 3.13 16.56
CA ASN A 195 5.89 4.47 16.91
C ASN A 195 5.75 4.63 18.42
N THR A 196 6.32 5.69 18.98
CA THR A 196 6.31 6.01 20.40
C THR A 196 5.17 6.98 20.80
N PHE A 197 4.38 7.45 19.85
CA PHE A 197 3.30 8.41 20.07
C PHE A 197 1.91 7.76 20.09
N PRO A 198 0.91 8.41 20.68
CA PRO A 198 -0.46 7.90 20.70
C PRO A 198 -1.03 7.71 19.31
N MET A 199 -1.59 6.53 19.04
CA MET A 199 -2.22 6.16 17.78
C MET A 199 -3.75 6.01 17.97
N PRO A 200 -4.52 7.10 17.84
CA PRO A 200 -5.97 7.04 18.06
C PRO A 200 -6.62 6.10 17.05
N PHE A 201 -7.61 5.33 17.53
CA PHE A 201 -8.35 4.35 16.74
C PHE A 201 -7.49 3.24 16.12
N LEU A 202 -6.36 2.89 16.76
CA LEU A 202 -5.55 1.76 16.36
C LEU A 202 -6.42 0.50 16.22
N MET A 203 -6.31 -0.18 15.08
CA MET A 203 -7.08 -1.40 14.82
C MET A 203 -6.17 -2.60 14.51
N SER A 204 -6.71 -3.80 14.64
CA SER A 204 -5.99 -5.00 14.25
C SER A 204 -5.89 -5.12 12.73
N VAL A 205 -4.88 -5.83 12.26
CA VAL A 205 -4.60 -6.03 10.83
C VAL A 205 -5.69 -6.87 10.16
N GLU A 206 -6.29 -7.84 10.87
CA GLU A 206 -7.38 -8.67 10.36
C GLU A 206 -8.66 -7.84 10.13
N LYS A 207 -8.94 -6.89 11.04
CA LYS A 207 -10.06 -5.98 10.87
C LYS A 207 -9.83 -5.07 9.68
N ALA A 208 -8.63 -4.56 9.50
CA ALA A 208 -8.26 -3.74 8.34
C ALA A 208 -8.42 -4.52 7.04
N ALA A 209 -7.90 -5.76 6.96
CA ALA A 209 -8.02 -6.64 5.80
C ALA A 209 -9.48 -6.89 5.41
N ARG A 210 -10.35 -7.20 6.39
CA ARG A 210 -11.80 -7.38 6.14
C ARG A 210 -12.49 -6.13 5.62
N ILE A 211 -12.12 -4.94 6.11
CA ILE A 211 -12.68 -3.67 5.59
C ILE A 211 -12.24 -3.45 4.15
N ILE A 212 -10.96 -3.70 3.86
CA ILE A 212 -10.40 -3.55 2.51
C ILE A 212 -11.10 -4.52 1.55
N GLN A 213 -11.16 -5.81 1.88
CA GLN A 213 -11.79 -6.84 1.07
C GLN A 213 -13.25 -6.48 0.75
N LYS A 214 -14.05 -6.08 1.77
CA LYS A 214 -15.43 -5.64 1.56
C LYS A 214 -15.55 -4.39 0.68
N GLY A 215 -14.60 -3.46 0.80
CA GLY A 215 -14.56 -2.26 -0.02
C GLY A 215 -14.20 -2.55 -1.48
N LEU A 216 -13.26 -3.46 -1.71
CA LEU A 216 -12.86 -3.92 -3.05
C LEU A 216 -14.00 -4.69 -3.72
N ALA A 217 -14.66 -5.61 -3.02
CA ALA A 217 -15.82 -6.34 -3.54
C ALA A 217 -16.98 -5.41 -3.97
N LYS A 218 -17.12 -4.25 -3.31
CA LYS A 218 -18.11 -3.22 -3.68
C LYS A 218 -17.60 -2.20 -4.69
N ASN A 219 -16.40 -2.38 -5.24
CA ASN A 219 -15.75 -1.41 -6.12
C ASN A 219 -15.75 0.02 -5.56
N CYS A 220 -15.50 0.17 -4.25
CA CYS A 220 -15.41 1.49 -3.64
C CYS A 220 -14.22 2.26 -4.21
N SER A 221 -14.46 3.50 -4.67
CA SER A 221 -13.39 4.37 -5.20
C SER A 221 -12.34 4.69 -4.15
N ARG A 222 -12.79 4.90 -2.91
CA ARG A 222 -11.93 5.16 -1.75
C ARG A 222 -12.38 4.33 -0.55
N ILE A 223 -11.45 3.54 -0.01
CA ILE A 223 -11.65 2.69 1.17
C ILE A 223 -10.88 3.33 2.33
N ALA A 224 -11.51 4.29 3.01
CA ALA A 224 -10.90 5.06 4.10
C ALA A 224 -11.46 4.62 5.46
N PHE A 225 -10.57 4.27 6.39
CA PHE A 225 -10.95 3.80 7.73
C PHE A 225 -9.88 4.12 8.78
N PRO A 226 -10.26 4.37 10.05
CA PRO A 226 -11.62 4.40 10.57
C PRO A 226 -12.39 5.66 10.10
N TRP A 227 -13.70 5.53 9.88
CA TRP A 227 -14.50 6.61 9.30
C TRP A 227 -14.46 7.92 10.09
N ARG A 228 -14.36 7.82 11.44
CA ARG A 228 -14.27 9.00 12.32
C ARG A 228 -13.02 9.83 12.03
N MET A 229 -11.86 9.18 11.92
CA MET A 229 -10.62 9.87 11.55
C MET A 229 -10.71 10.45 10.14
N TYR A 230 -11.30 9.70 9.21
CA TYR A 230 -11.51 10.17 7.84
C TYR A 230 -12.39 11.43 7.80
N ALA A 231 -13.50 11.45 8.54
CA ALA A 231 -14.40 12.61 8.60
C ALA A 231 -13.65 13.85 9.13
N VAL A 232 -12.87 13.71 10.20
CA VAL A 232 -12.03 14.81 10.73
C VAL A 232 -11.05 15.31 9.68
N LEU A 233 -10.29 14.41 9.01
CA LEU A 233 -9.33 14.81 7.99
C LEU A 233 -9.99 15.46 6.79
N TRP A 234 -11.19 15.00 6.42
CA TRP A 234 -11.95 15.59 5.33
C TRP A 234 -12.41 17.02 5.66
N THR A 235 -12.92 17.24 6.88
CA THR A 235 -13.29 18.60 7.32
C THR A 235 -12.07 19.52 7.41
N PHE A 236 -10.91 18.99 7.80
CA PHE A 236 -9.65 19.76 7.81
C PHE A 236 -9.27 20.30 6.42
N GLN A 237 -9.61 19.59 5.36
CA GLN A 237 -9.29 20.06 3.98
C GLN A 237 -10.17 21.25 3.55
N LEU A 238 -11.29 21.48 4.20
CA LEU A 238 -12.19 22.61 3.94
C LEU A 238 -11.73 23.89 4.66
N LEU A 239 -10.87 23.76 5.67
CA LEU A 239 -10.41 24.90 6.47
C LEU A 239 -9.21 25.59 5.81
N PRO A 240 -9.09 26.93 5.97
CA PRO A 240 -7.91 27.66 5.56
C PRO A 240 -6.63 27.07 6.16
N VAL A 241 -5.56 27.01 5.35
CA VAL A 241 -4.29 26.38 5.71
C VAL A 241 -3.71 26.97 7.02
N ARG A 242 -3.84 28.27 7.23
CA ARG A 242 -3.33 28.97 8.45
C ARG A 242 -3.96 28.41 9.73
N LEU A 243 -5.24 28.04 9.72
CA LEU A 243 -5.92 27.45 10.89
C LEU A 243 -5.46 26.02 11.13
N THR A 244 -5.33 25.25 10.08
CA THR A 244 -4.89 23.84 10.19
C THR A 244 -3.42 23.74 10.58
N ASP A 245 -2.55 24.66 10.16
CA ASP A 245 -1.14 24.69 10.52
C ASP A 245 -0.94 24.83 12.02
N ALA A 246 -1.71 25.71 12.68
CA ALA A 246 -1.64 25.89 14.14
C ALA A 246 -2.00 24.60 14.91
N ILE A 247 -2.89 23.78 14.36
CA ILE A 247 -3.29 22.50 14.94
C ILE A 247 -2.23 21.43 14.66
N VAL A 248 -1.79 21.32 13.40
CA VAL A 248 -0.81 20.32 12.96
C VAL A 248 0.55 20.53 13.67
N ALA A 249 0.96 21.78 13.92
CA ALA A 249 2.20 22.09 14.64
C ALA A 249 2.23 21.52 16.08
N ARG A 250 1.07 21.25 16.69
CA ARG A 250 0.93 20.68 18.04
C ARG A 250 0.85 19.15 18.06
N LEU A 251 0.74 18.52 16.89
CA LEU A 251 0.69 17.06 16.82
C LEU A 251 2.07 16.45 17.12
N PRO A 252 2.12 15.25 17.70
CA PRO A 252 3.36 14.53 17.91
C PRO A 252 4.15 14.41 16.61
N ARG A 253 5.46 14.61 16.70
CA ARG A 253 6.36 14.43 15.54
C ARG A 253 6.81 12.97 15.47
N LYS A 254 6.97 12.46 14.28
CA LYS A 254 7.62 11.17 14.07
C LYS A 254 9.13 11.39 14.15
N ASP A 255 9.78 10.75 15.13
CA ASP A 255 11.22 10.80 15.27
C ASP A 255 11.92 10.09 14.09
N ALA A 256 13.16 10.50 13.82
CA ALA A 256 13.99 9.78 12.88
C ALA A 256 14.24 8.37 13.44
N ASP A 257 13.81 7.36 12.69
CA ASP A 257 13.99 5.96 13.08
C ASP A 257 15.48 5.66 13.16
N THR A 258 15.97 5.33 14.35
CA THR A 258 17.38 4.96 14.61
C THR A 258 17.61 3.46 14.42
N SER A 259 16.65 2.72 13.93
CA SER A 259 16.77 1.28 13.69
C SER A 259 17.80 0.98 12.60
N PRO A 260 18.90 0.27 12.89
CA PRO A 260 19.99 0.03 11.94
C PRO A 260 19.63 -0.91 10.78
N ASN A 261 18.41 -1.45 10.72
CA ASN A 261 18.07 -2.60 9.88
C ASN A 261 17.19 -2.28 8.64
N THR A 262 16.95 -1.00 8.29
CA THR A 262 16.07 -0.63 7.16
C THR A 262 16.80 -0.03 5.97
N LEU A 263 18.10 0.19 6.04
CA LEU A 263 18.88 0.84 4.98
C LEU A 263 20.06 -0.03 4.56
N SER A 264 19.83 -1.17 3.93
CA SER A 264 20.80 -1.67 2.97
C SER A 264 20.54 -0.91 1.67
N PRO A 265 21.48 -0.05 1.21
CA PRO A 265 21.34 0.57 -0.10
C PRO A 265 21.32 -0.53 -1.17
N PRO A 266 20.65 -0.30 -2.31
CA PRO A 266 20.77 -1.21 -3.44
C PRO A 266 22.23 -1.33 -3.81
N SER A 267 22.69 -2.56 -4.01
CA SER A 267 24.05 -2.84 -4.50
C SER A 267 24.23 -2.15 -5.87
N PRO A 268 25.44 -1.61 -6.15
CA PRO A 268 25.73 -0.88 -7.37
C PRO A 268 25.56 -1.74 -8.63
#